data_730483a1ca3a17711fe2d59e8b519c74
#
_entry.id   730483a1ca3a17711fe2d59e8b519c74
#
_cell.length_a   1.000
_cell.length_b   1.000
_cell.length_c   1.000
_cell.angle_alpha   90.00
_cell.angle_beta   90.00
_cell.angle_gamma   90.00
#
_symmetry.space_group_name_H-M   'P 1'
#
loop_
_entity.id
_entity.type
_entity.pdbx_description
1 polymer ?
#
loop_
_entity_poly.entity_id
_entity_poly.type
_entity_poly.pdbx_seq_one_letter_code
_entity_poly.pdbx_strand_id
1 'polypeptide(L)'
;CLAPADTDIIRPPHVRLLDYEVEIGIVMKRAVTGPEQVTRDNLAEFVGALVLHNDVSARDVQLPQVQFYKGKSYRTFGPTGPWLTLVDADDLAHFDQIEISLEVNGERRQHSLASDISFKPAETLTELSALQDLWPWDLIVTGTPGGTAVKSPGTVKMAIARLLPEGKRWELFIKGALNDPDYLRDGDLVTASGKSADGRIDLGLHHNRVVPQEAR
;
A
#
# COMPACT_ATOMS: atom_id res chain seq x y z
N CYS A 1 9.89 7.92 3.38
CA CYS A 1 8.54 7.67 3.93
C CYS A 1 8.45 6.40 4.78
N LEU A 2 9.37 5.42 4.58
CA LEU A 2 9.38 4.20 5.42
C LEU A 2 9.47 4.56 6.90
N ALA A 3 8.68 3.86 7.69
CA ALA A 3 8.59 4.02 9.15
C ALA A 3 8.37 2.66 9.83
N PRO A 4 8.75 2.50 11.10
CA PRO A 4 8.44 1.30 11.85
C PRO A 4 6.94 0.99 11.93
N ALA A 5 6.59 -0.28 12.10
CA ALA A 5 5.21 -0.79 12.12
C ALA A 5 4.33 -0.21 13.24
N ASP A 6 4.94 0.33 14.29
CA ASP A 6 4.28 0.92 15.47
C ASP A 6 4.45 2.45 15.58
N THR A 7 4.93 3.08 14.50
CA THR A 7 5.11 4.55 14.46
C THR A 7 3.78 5.24 14.17
N ASP A 8 3.55 6.41 14.79
CA ASP A 8 2.41 7.26 14.45
C ASP A 8 2.46 7.72 13.00
N ILE A 9 1.30 7.76 12.34
CA ILE A 9 1.13 8.36 11.01
C ILE A 9 0.95 9.86 11.20
N ILE A 10 1.96 10.64 10.80
CA ILE A 10 1.97 12.10 10.95
C ILE A 10 1.25 12.73 9.75
N ARG A 11 0.04 13.26 9.98
CA ARG A 11 -0.74 13.91 8.92
C ARG A 11 -0.29 15.37 8.74
N PRO A 12 0.25 15.74 7.54
CA PRO A 12 0.59 17.12 7.24
C PRO A 12 -0.65 18.04 7.29
N PRO A 13 -0.54 19.32 7.72
CA PRO A 13 -1.69 20.19 7.94
C PRO A 13 -2.50 20.52 6.68
N HIS A 14 -1.88 20.41 5.51
CA HIS A 14 -2.55 20.63 4.21
C HIS A 14 -3.23 19.36 3.66
N VAL A 15 -2.96 18.17 4.23
CA VAL A 15 -3.59 16.91 3.82
C VAL A 15 -4.94 16.77 4.50
N ARG A 16 -5.98 16.69 3.70
CA ARG A 16 -7.38 16.62 4.16
C ARG A 16 -8.04 15.27 3.89
N LEU A 17 -7.53 14.53 2.90
CA LEU A 17 -8.03 13.21 2.50
C LEU A 17 -6.90 12.19 2.68
N LEU A 18 -6.67 11.78 3.93
CA LEU A 18 -5.68 10.77 4.28
C LEU A 18 -6.31 9.39 4.18
N ASP A 19 -5.66 8.49 3.46
CA ASP A 19 -6.15 7.15 3.15
C ASP A 19 -5.11 6.08 3.51
N TYR A 20 -5.52 4.83 3.57
CA TYR A 20 -4.74 3.65 3.94
C TYR A 20 -4.73 2.64 2.80
N GLU A 21 -3.65 1.88 2.69
CA GLU A 21 -3.44 0.84 1.67
C GLU A 21 -2.57 -0.28 2.25
N VAL A 22 -3.20 -1.31 2.83
CA VAL A 22 -2.43 -2.48 3.30
C VAL A 22 -1.93 -3.31 2.12
N GLU A 23 -0.64 -3.66 2.16
CA GLU A 23 0.04 -4.36 1.06
C GLU A 23 1.02 -5.41 1.59
N ILE A 24 1.35 -6.38 0.73
CA ILE A 24 2.50 -7.24 0.94
C ILE A 24 3.71 -6.58 0.29
N GLY A 25 4.79 -6.44 1.02
CA GLY A 25 6.07 -6.00 0.50
C GLY A 25 6.96 -7.20 0.16
N ILE A 26 7.60 -7.16 -1.00
CA ILE A 26 8.59 -8.14 -1.47
C ILE A 26 9.96 -7.53 -1.31
N VAL A 27 10.86 -8.20 -0.58
CA VAL A 27 12.23 -7.74 -0.36
C VAL A 27 13.19 -8.52 -1.25
N MET A 28 13.94 -7.80 -2.07
CA MET A 28 14.87 -8.39 -3.02
C MET A 28 16.06 -9.05 -2.31
N LYS A 29 16.44 -10.25 -2.77
CA LYS A 29 17.56 -11.05 -2.25
C LYS A 29 18.87 -10.78 -3.00
N ARG A 30 18.78 -10.56 -4.29
CA ARG A 30 19.93 -10.34 -5.17
C ARG A 30 19.71 -9.17 -6.13
N ALA A 31 20.80 -8.70 -6.72
CA ALA A 31 20.74 -7.71 -7.79
C ALA A 31 20.16 -8.32 -9.07
N VAL A 32 19.39 -7.51 -9.78
CA VAL A 32 18.86 -7.77 -11.12
C VAL A 32 19.19 -6.54 -11.96
N THR A 33 20.14 -6.66 -12.90
CA THR A 33 20.67 -5.54 -13.68
C THR A 33 20.39 -5.69 -15.18
N GLY A 34 19.25 -6.27 -15.51
CA GLY A 34 18.77 -6.46 -16.88
C GLY A 34 17.53 -7.31 -16.89
N PRO A 35 16.89 -7.46 -18.05
CA PRO A 35 15.65 -8.24 -18.17
C PRO A 35 15.83 -9.70 -17.74
N GLU A 36 14.99 -10.14 -16.83
CA GLU A 36 14.95 -11.51 -16.30
C GLU A 36 13.56 -12.10 -16.50
N GLN A 37 13.50 -13.38 -16.83
CA GLN A 37 12.25 -14.13 -16.84
C GLN A 37 12.05 -14.78 -15.48
N VAL A 38 11.29 -14.12 -14.62
CA VAL A 38 10.93 -14.66 -13.31
C VAL A 38 9.67 -15.50 -13.43
N THR A 39 9.72 -16.68 -12.86
CA THR A 39 8.61 -17.63 -12.81
C THR A 39 8.34 -18.04 -11.37
N ARG A 40 7.24 -18.73 -11.12
CA ARG A 40 6.96 -19.28 -9.79
C ARG A 40 8.08 -20.19 -9.28
N ASP A 41 8.69 -20.96 -10.18
CA ASP A 41 9.70 -21.96 -9.83
C ASP A 41 11.05 -21.36 -9.42
N ASN A 42 11.42 -20.20 -10.01
CA ASN A 42 12.69 -19.53 -9.69
C ASN A 42 12.52 -18.28 -8.81
N LEU A 43 11.30 -17.97 -8.34
CA LEU A 43 11.01 -16.76 -7.56
C LEU A 43 11.90 -16.64 -6.31
N ALA A 44 12.19 -17.75 -5.63
CA ALA A 44 13.05 -17.78 -4.45
C ALA A 44 14.52 -17.42 -4.70
N GLU A 45 14.94 -17.33 -5.96
CA GLU A 45 16.26 -16.80 -6.29
C GLU A 45 16.33 -15.28 -6.19
N PHE A 46 15.19 -14.61 -6.32
CA PHE A 46 15.04 -13.15 -6.34
C PHE A 46 14.52 -12.59 -5.03
N VAL A 47 13.58 -13.27 -4.39
CA VAL A 47 12.89 -12.84 -3.17
C VAL A 47 13.54 -13.48 -1.95
N GLY A 48 13.92 -12.64 -0.98
CA GLY A 48 14.54 -13.10 0.28
C GLY A 48 13.63 -12.99 1.49
N ALA A 49 12.68 -12.05 1.46
CA ALA A 49 11.74 -11.88 2.55
C ALA A 49 10.43 -11.25 2.06
N LEU A 50 9.40 -11.41 2.89
CA LEU A 50 8.14 -10.68 2.79
C LEU A 50 7.97 -9.78 4.02
N VAL A 51 7.21 -8.71 3.87
CA VAL A 51 6.93 -7.75 4.95
C VAL A 51 5.53 -7.17 4.81
N LEU A 52 4.90 -6.83 5.91
CA LEU A 52 3.66 -6.05 5.90
C LEU A 52 3.99 -4.57 5.66
N HIS A 53 3.23 -3.93 4.80
CA HIS A 53 3.37 -2.52 4.46
C HIS A 53 2.00 -1.84 4.45
N ASN A 54 1.96 -0.55 4.78
CA ASN A 54 0.78 0.29 4.60
C ASN A 54 1.19 1.54 3.80
N ASP A 55 0.75 1.62 2.55
CA ASP A 55 1.06 2.72 1.63
C ASP A 55 0.09 3.89 1.84
N VAL A 56 0.26 4.57 2.98
CA VAL A 56 -0.58 5.71 3.38
C VAL A 56 -0.55 6.80 2.31
N SER A 57 -1.72 7.29 1.93
CA SER A 57 -1.89 8.15 0.77
C SER A 57 -2.63 9.45 1.08
N ALA A 58 -2.04 10.59 0.69
CA ALA A 58 -2.69 11.90 0.67
C ALA A 58 -3.45 12.07 -0.66
N ARG A 59 -4.74 11.69 -0.70
CA ARG A 59 -5.51 11.64 -1.95
C ARG A 59 -5.75 13.02 -2.57
N ASP A 60 -5.90 14.05 -1.75
CA ASP A 60 -6.05 15.43 -2.22
C ASP A 60 -4.74 16.05 -2.75
N VAL A 61 -3.61 15.36 -2.58
CA VAL A 61 -2.33 15.68 -3.23
C VAL A 61 -2.10 14.78 -4.44
N GLN A 62 -2.27 13.45 -4.27
CA GLN A 62 -2.01 12.43 -5.26
C GLN A 62 -2.85 12.62 -6.53
N LEU A 63 -4.18 12.72 -6.37
CA LEU A 63 -5.10 12.67 -7.49
C LEU A 63 -5.05 13.94 -8.36
N PRO A 64 -5.10 15.17 -7.79
CA PRO A 64 -5.06 16.38 -8.61
C PRO A 64 -3.74 16.59 -9.36
N GLN A 65 -2.63 16.12 -8.80
CA GLN A 65 -1.31 16.32 -9.40
C GLN A 65 -0.90 15.19 -10.34
N VAL A 66 -1.65 14.08 -10.37
CA VAL A 66 -1.32 12.85 -11.13
C VAL A 66 0.13 12.40 -10.87
N GLN A 67 0.66 12.75 -9.69
CA GLN A 67 2.02 12.46 -9.22
C GLN A 67 1.93 11.66 -7.93
N PHE A 68 2.00 10.35 -8.05
CA PHE A 68 1.81 9.44 -6.91
C PHE A 68 2.90 9.59 -5.87
N TYR A 69 4.15 9.80 -6.30
CA TYR A 69 5.29 9.92 -5.40
C TYR A 69 5.04 10.92 -4.27
N LYS A 70 4.63 12.16 -4.57
CA LYS A 70 4.41 13.19 -3.56
C LYS A 70 3.29 12.82 -2.58
N GLY A 71 2.19 12.25 -3.08
CA GLY A 71 1.04 11.86 -2.26
C GLY A 71 1.32 10.70 -1.30
N LYS A 72 2.38 9.92 -1.54
CA LYS A 72 2.74 8.69 -0.81
C LYS A 72 4.06 8.79 -0.04
N SER A 73 4.82 9.88 -0.18
CA SER A 73 6.19 9.98 0.34
C SER A 73 6.37 10.96 1.49
N TYR A 74 5.29 11.36 2.16
CA TYR A 74 5.42 12.10 3.41
C TYR A 74 6.08 11.23 4.49
N ARG A 75 6.70 11.87 5.48
CA ARG A 75 7.28 11.15 6.62
C ARG A 75 6.20 10.30 7.28
N THR A 76 6.56 9.05 7.64
CA THR A 76 5.69 8.05 8.27
C THR A 76 4.55 7.50 7.40
N PHE A 77 4.50 7.79 6.09
CA PHE A 77 3.46 7.28 5.19
C PHE A 77 3.70 5.83 4.71
N GLY A 78 4.79 5.22 5.12
CA GLY A 78 5.11 3.83 4.80
C GLY A 78 5.42 3.01 6.05
N PRO A 79 4.49 2.80 7.01
CA PRO A 79 4.68 1.83 8.07
C PRO A 79 5.04 0.47 7.47
N THR A 80 6.16 -0.12 7.91
CA THR A 80 6.72 -1.33 7.33
C THR A 80 7.30 -2.20 8.44
N GLY A 81 7.02 -3.48 8.43
CA GLY A 81 7.46 -4.42 9.45
C GLY A 81 6.29 -5.19 10.06
N PRO A 82 6.39 -5.59 11.36
CA PRO A 82 7.44 -5.29 12.35
C PRO A 82 8.75 -6.05 12.14
N TRP A 83 8.76 -7.05 11.28
CA TRP A 83 9.93 -7.84 10.92
C TRP A 83 9.93 -8.20 9.43
N LEU A 84 11.05 -8.68 8.96
CA LEU A 84 11.17 -9.32 7.64
C LEU A 84 10.97 -10.83 7.83
N THR A 85 9.92 -11.38 7.25
CA THR A 85 9.68 -12.81 7.23
C THR A 85 10.54 -13.43 6.12
N LEU A 86 11.65 -14.07 6.49
CA LEU A 86 12.50 -14.75 5.52
C LEU A 86 11.72 -15.90 4.88
N VAL A 87 11.86 -16.03 3.57
CA VAL A 87 11.11 -17.03 2.79
C VAL A 87 12.03 -17.84 1.88
N ASP A 88 11.69 -19.10 1.73
CA ASP A 88 12.27 -20.02 0.76
C ASP A 88 11.29 -20.37 -0.37
N ALA A 89 11.64 -21.36 -1.20
CA ALA A 89 10.79 -21.78 -2.32
C ALA A 89 9.47 -22.40 -1.85
N ASP A 90 9.52 -23.17 -0.75
CA ASP A 90 8.34 -23.81 -0.17
C ASP A 90 7.40 -22.76 0.44
N ASP A 91 7.94 -21.74 1.08
CA ASP A 91 7.15 -20.63 1.62
C ASP A 91 6.47 -19.84 0.51
N LEU A 92 7.22 -19.49 -0.54
CA LEU A 92 6.69 -18.74 -1.69
C LEU A 92 5.65 -19.53 -2.47
N ALA A 93 5.67 -20.87 -2.44
CA ALA A 93 4.61 -21.70 -2.99
C ALA A 93 3.26 -21.49 -2.27
N HIS A 94 3.28 -21.00 -1.01
CA HIS A 94 2.10 -20.68 -0.20
C HIS A 94 1.74 -19.20 -0.21
N PHE A 95 2.42 -18.36 -0.99
CA PHE A 95 2.19 -16.91 -1.08
C PHE A 95 0.71 -16.56 -1.28
N ASP A 96 0.02 -17.26 -2.16
CA ASP A 96 -1.41 -17.04 -2.49
C ASP A 96 -2.35 -17.25 -1.28
N GLN A 97 -1.88 -17.89 -0.21
CA GLN A 97 -2.65 -18.18 1.01
C GLN A 97 -2.47 -17.10 2.09
N ILE A 98 -1.65 -16.10 1.86
CA ILE A 98 -1.49 -14.98 2.78
C ILE A 98 -2.76 -14.14 2.77
N GLU A 99 -3.36 -13.99 3.94
CA GLU A 99 -4.49 -13.10 4.19
C GLU A 99 -3.96 -11.79 4.76
N ILE A 100 -4.33 -10.67 4.16
CA ILE A 100 -4.06 -9.32 4.67
C ILE A 100 -5.35 -8.63 5.07
N SER A 101 -5.30 -7.88 6.17
CA SER A 101 -6.45 -7.14 6.70
C SER A 101 -6.00 -5.80 7.27
N LEU A 102 -6.87 -4.80 7.15
CA LEU A 102 -6.69 -3.50 7.79
C LEU A 102 -7.99 -3.05 8.45
N GLU A 103 -7.87 -2.55 9.67
CA GLU A 103 -8.96 -2.00 10.46
C GLU A 103 -8.65 -0.55 10.84
N VAL A 104 -9.70 0.26 10.94
CA VAL A 104 -9.64 1.61 11.49
C VAL A 104 -10.58 1.65 12.70
N ASN A 105 -10.03 1.95 13.87
CA ASN A 105 -10.78 1.97 15.15
C ASN A 105 -11.54 0.65 15.45
N GLY A 106 -10.96 -0.49 15.03
CA GLY A 106 -11.56 -1.82 15.18
C GLY A 106 -12.62 -2.17 14.14
N GLU A 107 -12.90 -1.28 13.19
CA GLU A 107 -13.77 -1.58 12.05
C GLU A 107 -12.94 -2.03 10.85
N ARG A 108 -13.19 -3.23 10.34
CA ARG A 108 -12.47 -3.78 9.19
C ARG A 108 -12.81 -3.03 7.90
N ARG A 109 -11.79 -2.43 7.29
CA ARG A 109 -11.87 -1.66 6.04
C ARG A 109 -11.38 -2.44 4.84
N GLN A 110 -10.27 -3.17 4.98
CA GLN A 110 -9.68 -3.98 3.92
C GLN A 110 -9.50 -5.42 4.39
N HIS A 111 -9.71 -6.35 3.46
CA HIS A 111 -9.47 -7.77 3.69
C HIS A 111 -9.38 -8.48 2.34
N SER A 112 -8.31 -9.25 2.12
CA SER A 112 -8.13 -10.01 0.90
C SER A 112 -7.10 -11.13 1.09
N LEU A 113 -7.12 -12.08 0.19
CA LEU A 113 -6.04 -13.06 0.03
C LEU A 113 -5.03 -12.56 -1.01
N ALA A 114 -3.77 -12.94 -0.86
CA ALA A 114 -2.74 -12.67 -1.86
C ALA A 114 -3.03 -13.32 -3.22
N SER A 115 -3.92 -14.32 -3.25
CA SER A 115 -4.46 -14.88 -4.51
C SER A 115 -5.22 -13.86 -5.34
N ASP A 116 -5.72 -12.78 -4.74
CA ASP A 116 -6.50 -11.76 -5.44
C ASP A 116 -5.65 -10.65 -6.07
N ILE A 117 -4.32 -10.65 -5.82
CA ILE A 117 -3.37 -9.72 -6.43
C ILE A 117 -3.38 -9.92 -7.95
N SER A 118 -3.59 -8.82 -8.69
CA SER A 118 -3.76 -8.85 -10.15
C SER A 118 -2.50 -9.29 -10.88
N PHE A 119 -1.34 -8.81 -10.46
CA PHE A 119 -0.03 -9.21 -10.99
C PHE A 119 0.75 -9.93 -9.89
N LYS A 120 1.06 -11.20 -10.12
CA LYS A 120 1.79 -12.01 -9.14
C LYS A 120 3.24 -11.55 -9.00
N PRO A 121 3.91 -11.86 -7.88
CA PRO A 121 5.31 -11.46 -7.67
C PRO A 121 6.24 -11.77 -8.85
N ALA A 122 6.11 -12.95 -9.45
CA ALA A 122 6.93 -13.34 -10.59
C ALA A 122 6.69 -12.46 -11.83
N GLU A 123 5.43 -12.15 -12.15
CA GLU A 123 5.07 -11.27 -13.26
C GLU A 123 5.58 -9.85 -12.99
N THR A 124 5.37 -9.34 -11.77
CA THR A 124 5.84 -8.01 -11.35
C THR A 124 7.35 -7.89 -11.49
N LEU A 125 8.12 -8.88 -11.02
CA LEU A 125 9.59 -8.85 -11.12
C LEU A 125 10.07 -8.97 -12.57
N THR A 126 9.41 -9.77 -13.40
CA THR A 126 9.71 -9.86 -14.84
C THR A 126 9.58 -8.49 -15.50
N GLU A 127 8.44 -7.81 -15.31
CA GLU A 127 8.19 -6.48 -15.88
C GLU A 127 9.17 -5.42 -15.33
N LEU A 128 9.38 -5.38 -14.02
CA LEU A 128 10.30 -4.41 -13.40
C LEU A 128 11.74 -4.59 -13.86
N SER A 129 12.20 -5.82 -14.06
CA SER A 129 13.56 -6.10 -14.52
C SER A 129 13.84 -5.56 -15.93
N ALA A 130 12.81 -5.42 -16.76
CA ALA A 130 12.91 -4.81 -18.07
C ALA A 130 12.94 -3.26 -18.04
N LEU A 131 12.53 -2.66 -16.92
CA LEU A 131 12.40 -1.21 -16.76
C LEU A 131 13.58 -0.58 -16.00
N GLN A 132 14.08 -1.28 -14.98
CA GLN A 132 15.08 -0.72 -14.06
C GLN A 132 15.88 -1.81 -13.38
N ASP A 133 17.06 -1.43 -12.87
CA ASP A 133 17.84 -2.29 -11.99
C ASP A 133 17.16 -2.42 -10.62
N LEU A 134 17.23 -3.62 -10.05
CA LEU A 134 16.78 -3.93 -8.71
C LEU A 134 17.98 -4.40 -7.88
N TRP A 135 18.04 -3.96 -6.62
CA TRP A 135 19.17 -4.25 -5.74
C TRP A 135 18.74 -5.07 -4.52
N PRO A 136 19.66 -5.82 -3.89
CA PRO A 136 19.36 -6.46 -2.60
C PRO A 136 18.80 -5.43 -1.63
N TRP A 137 17.75 -5.82 -0.90
CA TRP A 137 16.99 -4.99 0.04
C TRP A 137 16.03 -3.97 -0.57
N ASP A 138 15.94 -3.86 -1.89
CA ASP A 138 14.84 -3.11 -2.48
C ASP A 138 13.51 -3.70 -2.04
N LEU A 139 12.59 -2.82 -1.65
CA LEU A 139 11.22 -3.15 -1.27
C LEU A 139 10.28 -2.85 -2.42
N ILE A 140 9.60 -3.87 -2.91
CA ILE A 140 8.57 -3.77 -3.93
C ILE A 140 7.23 -4.03 -3.26
N VAL A 141 6.32 -3.08 -3.31
CA VAL A 141 4.96 -3.21 -2.76
C VAL A 141 4.00 -3.68 -3.84
N THR A 142 3.06 -4.56 -3.47
CA THR A 142 2.28 -5.34 -4.45
C THR A 142 0.96 -4.73 -4.84
N GLY A 143 0.64 -3.56 -4.28
CA GLY A 143 -0.66 -2.95 -4.45
C GLY A 143 -1.69 -3.41 -3.42
N THR A 144 -2.65 -2.55 -3.15
CA THR A 144 -3.62 -2.73 -2.07
C THR A 144 -4.92 -3.37 -2.57
N PRO A 145 -5.61 -4.18 -1.75
CA PRO A 145 -6.94 -4.68 -2.06
C PRO A 145 -8.00 -3.58 -2.03
N GLY A 146 -9.22 -3.92 -2.45
CA GLY A 146 -10.38 -3.04 -2.30
C GLY A 146 -10.65 -2.65 -0.84
N GLY A 147 -11.42 -1.57 -0.63
CA GLY A 147 -11.78 -1.06 0.69
C GLY A 147 -11.03 0.18 1.14
N THR A 148 -10.22 0.80 0.27
CA THR A 148 -9.65 2.13 0.51
C THR A 148 -10.75 3.19 0.67
N ALA A 149 -10.44 4.29 1.34
CA ALA A 149 -11.38 5.41 1.52
C ALA A 149 -11.75 6.06 0.18
N VAL A 150 -10.79 6.12 -0.76
CA VAL A 150 -11.06 6.68 -2.08
C VAL A 150 -11.97 5.74 -2.88
N LYS A 151 -13.07 6.30 -3.37
CA LYS A 151 -14.06 5.57 -4.19
C LYS A 151 -14.10 6.13 -5.60
N SER A 152 -14.21 5.25 -6.59
CA SER A 152 -14.43 5.69 -7.97
C SER A 152 -15.80 6.35 -8.08
N PRO A 153 -15.89 7.58 -8.64
CA PRO A 153 -17.20 8.19 -8.87
C PRO A 153 -17.98 7.36 -9.88
N GLY A 154 -19.29 7.18 -9.61
CA GLY A 154 -20.18 6.47 -10.53
C GLY A 154 -20.22 7.11 -11.94
N THR A 155 -20.57 6.30 -12.95
CA THR A 155 -20.52 6.69 -14.38
C THR A 155 -21.22 8.01 -14.70
N VAL A 156 -22.36 8.30 -14.08
CA VAL A 156 -23.11 9.56 -14.29
C VAL A 156 -22.33 10.75 -13.74
N LYS A 157 -21.75 10.64 -12.53
CA LYS A 157 -20.92 11.71 -11.95
C LYS A 157 -19.68 11.97 -12.80
N MET A 158 -19.06 10.91 -13.33
CA MET A 158 -17.92 11.03 -14.23
C MET A 158 -18.29 11.73 -15.55
N ALA A 159 -19.42 11.41 -16.14
CA ALA A 159 -19.89 12.05 -17.37
C ALA A 159 -20.10 13.57 -17.19
N ILE A 160 -20.75 13.96 -16.09
CA ILE A 160 -20.95 15.39 -15.76
C ILE A 160 -19.60 16.06 -15.45
N ALA A 161 -18.72 15.40 -14.69
CA ALA A 161 -17.43 15.96 -14.35
C ALA A 161 -16.55 16.24 -15.57
N ARG A 162 -16.66 15.46 -16.65
CA ARG A 162 -15.92 15.68 -17.91
C ARG A 162 -16.24 17.03 -18.59
N LEU A 163 -17.40 17.62 -18.30
CA LEU A 163 -17.80 18.93 -18.82
C LEU A 163 -17.20 20.11 -18.04
N LEU A 164 -16.58 19.84 -16.90
CA LEU A 164 -15.99 20.87 -16.05
C LEU A 164 -14.47 21.00 -16.29
N PRO A 165 -13.90 22.22 -16.14
CA PRO A 165 -12.45 22.41 -16.09
C PRO A 165 -11.82 21.51 -15.02
N GLU A 166 -10.61 21.03 -15.28
CA GLU A 166 -9.93 20.04 -14.41
C GLU A 166 -9.83 20.50 -12.96
N GLY A 167 -9.37 21.72 -12.71
CA GLY A 167 -9.26 22.27 -11.36
C GLY A 167 -10.59 22.30 -10.62
N LYS A 168 -11.70 22.56 -11.33
CA LYS A 168 -13.03 22.57 -10.73
C LYS A 168 -13.52 21.15 -10.38
N ARG A 169 -13.16 20.17 -11.20
CA ARG A 169 -13.46 18.76 -10.90
C ARG A 169 -12.81 18.30 -9.59
N TRP A 170 -11.52 18.62 -9.43
CA TRP A 170 -10.79 18.27 -8.22
C TRP A 170 -11.27 19.01 -6.98
N GLU A 171 -11.59 20.30 -7.11
CA GLU A 171 -12.19 21.08 -6.03
C GLU A 171 -13.49 20.44 -5.54
N LEU A 172 -14.40 20.09 -6.47
CA LEU A 172 -15.68 19.45 -6.13
C LEU A 172 -15.50 18.05 -5.55
N PHE A 173 -14.56 17.25 -6.08
CA PHE A 173 -14.21 15.94 -5.54
C PHE A 173 -13.76 16.07 -4.08
N ILE A 174 -12.75 16.90 -3.83
CA ILE A 174 -12.20 17.08 -2.48
C ILE A 174 -13.30 17.58 -1.54
N LYS A 175 -14.05 18.61 -1.93
CA LYS A 175 -15.15 19.15 -1.11
C LYS A 175 -16.21 18.11 -0.79
N GLY A 176 -16.54 17.24 -1.75
CA GLY A 176 -17.52 16.15 -1.54
C GLY A 176 -16.99 15.05 -0.61
N ALA A 177 -15.68 14.82 -0.58
CA ALA A 177 -15.05 13.79 0.22
C ALA A 177 -14.66 14.22 1.65
N LEU A 178 -14.65 15.53 1.95
CA LEU A 178 -14.19 16.05 3.27
C LEU A 178 -14.94 15.46 4.48
N ASN A 179 -16.21 15.10 4.30
CA ASN A 179 -17.05 14.56 5.36
C ASN A 179 -17.22 13.02 5.25
N ASP A 180 -16.55 12.39 4.30
CA ASP A 180 -16.60 10.93 4.18
C ASP A 180 -15.87 10.31 5.39
N PRO A 181 -16.54 9.48 6.20
CA PRO A 181 -15.97 8.89 7.41
C PRO A 181 -14.89 7.84 7.11
N ASP A 182 -14.75 7.42 5.88
CA ASP A 182 -13.78 6.40 5.50
C ASP A 182 -12.35 6.97 5.47
N TYR A 183 -12.17 8.29 5.26
CA TYR A 183 -10.84 8.92 5.35
C TYR A 183 -10.38 9.05 6.80
N LEU A 184 -9.07 8.79 6.99
CA LEU A 184 -8.42 8.86 8.29
C LEU A 184 -8.42 10.28 8.89
N ARG A 185 -8.64 10.35 10.20
CA ARG A 185 -8.65 11.58 11.00
C ARG A 185 -7.66 11.50 12.12
N ASP A 186 -7.27 12.66 12.66
CA ASP A 186 -6.42 12.72 13.84
C ASP A 186 -7.08 11.98 15.02
N GLY A 187 -6.31 11.10 15.63
CA GLY A 187 -6.76 10.22 16.71
C GLY A 187 -7.16 8.81 16.26
N ASP A 188 -7.39 8.56 14.97
CA ASP A 188 -7.72 7.22 14.49
C ASP A 188 -6.59 6.24 14.75
N LEU A 189 -6.96 5.01 15.07
CA LEU A 189 -6.05 3.89 15.23
C LEU A 189 -6.18 2.97 14.00
N VAL A 190 -5.10 2.84 13.26
CA VAL A 190 -4.99 1.94 12.12
C VAL A 190 -4.25 0.69 12.56
N THR A 191 -4.87 -0.46 12.38
CA THR A 191 -4.28 -1.78 12.62
C THR A 191 -4.23 -2.56 11.33
N ALA A 192 -3.08 -3.13 10.99
CA ALA A 192 -2.98 -4.01 9.82
C ALA A 192 -2.29 -5.32 10.21
N SER A 193 -2.67 -6.41 9.55
CA SER A 193 -2.09 -7.73 9.77
C SER A 193 -1.95 -8.50 8.48
N GLY A 194 -1.01 -9.43 8.44
CA GLY A 194 -0.81 -10.32 7.30
C GLY A 194 -0.30 -11.68 7.75
N LYS A 195 -0.99 -12.77 7.37
CA LYS A 195 -0.53 -14.14 7.69
C LYS A 195 -1.21 -15.18 6.81
N SER A 196 -0.56 -16.32 6.61
CA SER A 196 -1.21 -17.51 6.03
C SER A 196 -2.07 -18.25 7.05
N ALA A 197 -3.12 -18.91 6.58
CA ALA A 197 -4.06 -19.63 7.44
C ALA A 197 -3.41 -20.74 8.28
N ASP A 198 -2.36 -21.37 7.75
CA ASP A 198 -1.57 -22.40 8.42
C ASP A 198 -0.51 -21.84 9.38
N GLY A 199 -0.34 -20.50 9.41
CA GLY A 199 0.65 -19.81 10.24
C GLY A 199 2.10 -19.95 9.75
N ARG A 200 2.33 -20.52 8.58
CA ARG A 200 3.67 -20.68 7.98
C ARG A 200 4.31 -19.34 7.67
N ILE A 201 3.52 -18.40 7.13
CA ILE A 201 3.94 -17.03 6.86
C ILE A 201 3.18 -16.12 7.82
N ASP A 202 3.91 -15.36 8.63
CA ASP A 202 3.37 -14.34 9.52
C ASP A 202 4.15 -13.05 9.28
N LEU A 203 3.46 -12.02 8.77
CA LEU A 203 4.02 -10.70 8.48
C LEU A 203 3.87 -9.74 9.66
N GLY A 204 3.24 -10.18 10.75
CA GLY A 204 3.05 -9.41 11.96
C GLY A 204 1.85 -8.48 11.94
N LEU A 205 1.93 -7.47 12.80
CA LEU A 205 0.85 -6.54 13.09
C LEU A 205 1.37 -5.11 13.10
N HIS A 206 0.63 -4.19 12.47
CA HIS A 206 0.83 -2.75 12.59
C HIS A 206 -0.13 -2.15 13.61
N HIS A 207 0.34 -1.15 14.34
CA HIS A 207 -0.44 -0.34 15.28
C HIS A 207 -0.03 1.13 15.11
N ASN A 208 -0.76 1.87 14.30
CA ASN A 208 -0.41 3.25 13.97
C ASN A 208 -1.54 4.20 14.37
N ARG A 209 -1.24 5.19 15.20
CA ARG A 209 -2.16 6.29 15.49
C ARG A 209 -1.95 7.41 14.49
N VAL A 210 -3.02 7.98 13.98
CA VAL A 210 -2.96 9.19 13.15
C VAL A 210 -2.83 10.40 14.08
N VAL A 211 -1.77 11.19 13.87
CA VAL A 211 -1.51 12.41 14.66
C VAL A 211 -1.30 13.62 13.74
N PRO A 212 -1.73 14.82 14.16
CA PRO A 212 -1.43 16.02 13.38
C PRO A 212 0.07 16.33 13.45
N GLN A 213 0.62 16.84 12.34
CA GLN A 213 1.97 17.39 12.36
C GLN A 213 2.00 18.63 13.25
N GLU A 214 2.86 18.63 14.27
CA GLU A 214 3.09 19.81 15.11
C GLU A 214 3.61 20.99 14.28
N ALA A 215 3.15 22.19 14.59
CA ALA A 215 3.69 23.42 14.01
C ALA A 215 5.14 23.59 14.50
N ARG A 216 6.07 23.75 13.56
CA ARG A 216 7.46 24.09 13.86
C ARG A 216 7.61 25.58 14.06
#